data_bd54de4c019c65678eacd2cea66973c0
#
_entry.id   bd54de4c019c65678eacd2cea66973c0
#
_cell.length_a   1.000
_cell.length_b   1.000
_cell.length_c   1.000
_cell.angle_alpha   90.00
_cell.angle_beta   90.00
_cell.angle_gamma   90.00
#
_symmetry.space_group_name_H-M   'P 1'
#
loop_
_entity.id
_entity.type
_entity.pdbx_description
1 polymer ?
#
loop_
_entity_poly.entity_id
_entity_poly.type
_entity_poly.pdbx_seq_one_letter_code
_entity_poly.pdbx_strand_id
1 'polypeptide(L)'
;MSGRTAFVLAGGGSLGAVQVGMLKALARNGIVPDLVIGASVGAINAAHFASLPNSEGVARLERIWLGLHSANVFPLSPVNSQLAILGKRDHLISPARLRALLESELPCERIEQAKIPCYVVATDVLEGIEVCLSSGPLARPCSRAPPYRRCSRASRLTAAT
;
A
#
# COMPACT_ATOMS: atom_id res chain seq x y z
N MET A 1 10.04 -19.81 -21.49
CA MET A 1 8.84 -19.18 -20.87
C MET A 1 9.36 -18.11 -19.95
N SER A 2 9.18 -16.85 -20.29
CA SER A 2 9.52 -15.73 -19.40
C SER A 2 8.46 -15.71 -18.29
N GLY A 3 8.85 -16.04 -17.07
CA GLY A 3 7.97 -15.97 -15.90
C GLY A 3 7.62 -14.51 -15.59
N ARG A 4 6.39 -14.24 -15.17
CA ARG A 4 5.98 -12.94 -14.66
C ARG A 4 6.43 -12.77 -13.21
N THR A 5 6.93 -11.59 -12.88
CA THR A 5 7.39 -11.25 -11.53
C THR A 5 6.37 -10.36 -10.83
N ALA A 6 5.93 -10.75 -9.65
CA ALA A 6 5.06 -9.95 -8.80
C ALA A 6 5.79 -9.56 -7.52
N PHE A 7 5.70 -8.28 -7.11
CA PHE A 7 6.12 -7.87 -5.77
C PHE A 7 4.89 -7.83 -4.86
N VAL A 8 4.96 -8.58 -3.78
CA VAL A 8 3.88 -8.65 -2.78
C VAL A 8 4.38 -8.03 -1.48
N LEU A 9 3.80 -6.89 -1.10
CA LEU A 9 4.18 -6.09 0.06
C LEU A 9 3.12 -6.23 1.16
N ALA A 10 3.47 -6.96 2.20
CA ALA A 10 2.58 -7.25 3.32
C ALA A 10 2.35 -6.02 4.22
N GLY A 11 1.31 -6.06 5.04
CA GLY A 11 1.13 -5.14 6.15
C GLY A 11 2.19 -5.34 7.22
N GLY A 12 2.26 -4.44 8.20
CA GLY A 12 3.20 -4.58 9.32
C GLY A 12 3.61 -3.26 9.99
N GLY A 13 2.90 -2.18 9.75
CA GLY A 13 3.18 -0.89 10.39
C GLY A 13 4.60 -0.40 10.09
N SER A 14 5.42 -0.21 11.12
CA SER A 14 6.81 0.26 10.99
C SER A 14 7.73 -0.69 10.19
N LEU A 15 7.37 -1.97 10.06
CA LEU A 15 8.12 -2.94 9.25
C LEU A 15 8.06 -2.63 7.74
N GLY A 16 7.17 -1.74 7.30
CA GLY A 16 7.17 -1.21 5.94
C GLY A 16 8.50 -0.55 5.54
N ALA A 17 9.27 -0.04 6.49
CA ALA A 17 10.62 0.49 6.23
C ALA A 17 11.58 -0.59 5.69
N VAL A 18 11.44 -1.84 6.14
CA VAL A 18 12.25 -2.97 5.64
C VAL A 18 11.95 -3.22 4.17
N GLN A 19 10.67 -3.11 3.77
CA GLN A 19 10.26 -3.28 2.37
C GLN A 19 10.93 -2.25 1.46
N VAL A 20 11.15 -1.02 1.93
CA VAL A 20 11.86 0.01 1.16
C VAL A 20 13.32 -0.41 0.91
N GLY A 21 13.99 -0.97 1.92
CA GLY A 21 15.33 -1.55 1.77
C GLY A 21 15.36 -2.68 0.74
N MET A 22 14.35 -3.56 0.76
CA MET A 22 14.19 -4.63 -0.24
C MET A 22 13.98 -4.07 -1.65
N LEU A 23 13.07 -3.12 -1.82
CA LEU A 23 12.82 -2.45 -3.10
C LEU A 23 14.08 -1.76 -3.62
N LYS A 24 14.88 -1.15 -2.74
CA LYS A 24 16.16 -0.51 -3.09
C LYS A 24 17.16 -1.53 -3.61
N ALA A 25 17.26 -2.69 -2.98
CA ALA A 25 18.14 -3.77 -3.43
C ALA A 25 17.69 -4.32 -4.78
N LEU A 26 16.40 -4.56 -4.98
CA LEU A 26 15.84 -5.05 -6.23
C LEU A 26 16.05 -4.06 -7.38
N ALA A 27 15.76 -2.78 -7.14
CA ALA A 27 15.94 -1.72 -8.14
C ALA A 27 17.41 -1.55 -8.55
N ARG A 28 18.36 -1.64 -7.60
CA ARG A 28 19.80 -1.61 -7.89
C ARG A 28 20.29 -2.78 -8.75
N ASN A 29 19.61 -3.92 -8.66
CA ASN A 29 19.90 -5.10 -9.47
C ASN A 29 19.08 -5.16 -10.77
N GLY A 30 18.37 -4.09 -11.12
CA GLY A 30 17.57 -4.02 -12.34
C GLY A 30 16.34 -4.94 -12.34
N ILE A 31 15.91 -5.44 -11.17
CA ILE A 31 14.75 -6.31 -11.05
C ILE A 31 13.50 -5.45 -10.95
N VAL A 32 12.68 -5.49 -12.00
CA VAL A 32 11.41 -4.75 -12.11
C VAL A 32 10.26 -5.75 -12.15
N PRO A 33 9.20 -5.55 -11.38
CA PRO A 33 8.04 -6.44 -11.39
C PRO A 33 7.08 -6.09 -12.54
N ASP A 34 6.32 -7.08 -12.99
CA ASP A 34 5.21 -6.91 -13.92
C ASP A 34 3.95 -6.35 -13.22
N LEU A 35 3.85 -6.55 -11.91
CA LEU A 35 2.77 -6.03 -11.07
C LEU A 35 3.20 -5.92 -9.60
N VAL A 36 2.52 -5.06 -8.86
CA VAL A 36 2.74 -4.89 -7.42
C VAL A 36 1.43 -5.07 -6.66
N ILE A 37 1.47 -5.81 -5.56
CA ILE A 37 0.32 -6.02 -4.67
C ILE A 37 0.71 -5.53 -3.28
N GLY A 38 -0.17 -4.80 -2.61
CA GLY A 38 0.11 -4.33 -1.26
C GLY A 38 -1.09 -4.36 -0.32
N ALA A 39 -0.83 -4.62 0.96
CA ALA A 39 -1.82 -4.56 2.03
C ALA A 39 -1.37 -3.61 3.13
N SER A 40 -2.27 -2.79 3.69
CA SER A 40 -1.97 -1.82 4.75
C SER A 40 -0.78 -0.91 4.37
N VAL A 41 0.26 -0.82 5.19
CA VAL A 41 1.49 -0.06 4.88
C VAL A 41 2.15 -0.53 3.59
N GLY A 42 2.07 -1.83 3.28
CA GLY A 42 2.55 -2.39 2.02
C GLY A 42 1.78 -1.83 0.81
N ALA A 43 0.50 -1.45 0.97
CA ALA A 43 -0.26 -0.79 -0.09
C ALA A 43 0.28 0.61 -0.41
N ILE A 44 0.73 1.34 0.61
CA ILE A 44 1.36 2.66 0.45
C ILE A 44 2.68 2.52 -0.32
N ASN A 45 3.54 1.58 0.13
CA ASN A 45 4.80 1.30 -0.54
C ASN A 45 4.60 0.81 -1.98
N ALA A 46 3.60 -0.08 -2.20
CA ALA A 46 3.24 -0.59 -3.51
C ALA A 46 2.78 0.52 -4.46
N ALA A 47 1.84 1.36 -4.01
CA ALA A 47 1.32 2.46 -4.81
C ALA A 47 2.40 3.47 -5.18
N HIS A 48 3.26 3.85 -4.22
CA HIS A 48 4.38 4.75 -4.47
C HIS A 48 5.37 4.15 -5.48
N PHE A 49 5.80 2.90 -5.25
CA PHE A 49 6.74 2.22 -6.12
C PHE A 49 6.16 1.97 -7.52
N ALA A 50 4.91 1.52 -7.63
CA ALA A 50 4.26 1.30 -8.92
C ALA A 50 4.13 2.60 -9.74
N SER A 51 3.96 3.73 -9.07
CA SER A 51 3.87 5.04 -9.72
C SER A 51 5.22 5.55 -10.22
N LEU A 52 6.32 5.23 -9.51
CA LEU A 52 7.68 5.63 -9.87
C LEU A 52 8.66 4.46 -9.67
N PRO A 53 8.63 3.43 -10.58
CA PRO A 53 9.31 2.15 -10.39
C PRO A 53 10.80 2.22 -10.81
N ASN A 54 11.54 3.11 -10.20
CA ASN A 54 12.96 3.32 -10.46
C ASN A 54 13.71 3.70 -9.19
N SER A 55 15.02 3.84 -9.28
CA SER A 55 15.87 4.20 -8.14
C SER A 55 15.52 5.55 -7.52
N GLU A 56 15.05 6.50 -8.31
CA GLU A 56 14.59 7.81 -7.81
C GLU A 56 13.34 7.67 -6.94
N GLY A 57 12.34 6.89 -7.41
CA GLY A 57 11.12 6.63 -6.64
C GLY A 57 11.41 5.92 -5.33
N VAL A 58 12.33 4.94 -5.35
CA VAL A 58 12.75 4.25 -4.11
C VAL A 58 13.48 5.22 -3.17
N ALA A 59 14.36 6.08 -3.67
CA ALA A 59 15.04 7.08 -2.85
C ALA A 59 14.06 8.12 -2.26
N ARG A 60 13.00 8.47 -2.99
CA ARG A 60 11.92 9.32 -2.47
C ARG A 60 11.15 8.61 -1.36
N LEU A 61 10.78 7.35 -1.57
CA LEU A 61 10.11 6.54 -0.57
C LEU A 61 10.96 6.36 0.69
N GLU A 62 12.28 6.16 0.55
CA GLU A 62 13.22 6.09 1.66
C GLU A 62 13.21 7.41 2.48
N ARG A 63 13.25 8.56 1.82
CA ARG A 63 13.18 9.87 2.52
C ARG A 63 11.86 10.05 3.29
N ILE A 64 10.75 9.61 2.73
CA ILE A 64 9.45 9.62 3.41
C ILE A 64 9.56 8.81 4.70
N TRP A 65 10.07 7.58 4.63
CA TRP A 65 10.21 6.71 5.79
C TRP A 65 11.17 7.27 6.84
N LEU A 66 12.28 7.86 6.44
CA LEU A 66 13.22 8.51 7.35
C LEU A 66 12.62 9.76 8.03
N GLY A 67 11.71 10.45 7.35
CA GLY A 67 10.97 11.59 7.89
C GLY A 67 9.82 11.22 8.82
N LEU A 68 9.37 9.96 8.78
CA LEU A 68 8.28 9.48 9.64
C LEU A 68 8.80 9.23 11.06
N HIS A 69 8.68 10.24 11.92
CA HIS A 69 8.91 10.05 13.35
C HIS A 69 7.71 9.30 13.95
N SER A 70 7.98 8.25 14.71
CA SER A 70 6.96 7.38 15.32
C SER A 70 5.89 8.13 16.11
N ALA A 71 6.23 9.25 16.73
CA ALA A 71 5.30 10.12 17.45
C ALA A 71 4.23 10.77 16.54
N ASN A 72 4.51 10.92 15.24
CA ASN A 72 3.63 11.61 14.31
C ASN A 72 2.64 10.68 13.58
N VAL A 73 3.03 9.43 13.35
CA VAL A 73 2.24 8.48 12.56
C VAL A 73 1.73 7.33 13.43
N PHE A 74 2.57 6.85 14.35
CA PHE A 74 2.22 5.80 15.30
C PHE A 74 2.43 6.34 16.71
N PRO A 75 1.45 7.05 17.30
CA PRO A 75 1.54 7.43 18.70
C PRO A 75 1.44 6.16 19.56
N LEU A 76 2.56 5.47 19.73
CA LEU A 76 2.73 4.34 20.63
C LEU A 76 2.76 4.87 22.09
N SER A 77 1.68 5.50 22.52
CA SER A 77 1.43 5.62 23.93
C SER A 77 0.88 4.26 24.41
N PRO A 78 1.47 3.62 25.42
CA PRO A 78 0.94 2.37 25.97
C PRO A 78 -0.53 2.50 26.36
N VAL A 79 -0.97 3.67 26.81
CA VAL A 79 -2.36 4.01 27.11
C VAL A 79 -3.24 4.01 25.86
N ASN A 80 -2.76 4.53 24.72
CA ASN A 80 -3.53 4.55 23.46
C ASN A 80 -3.68 3.15 22.86
N SER A 81 -2.65 2.31 22.98
CA SER A 81 -2.71 0.90 22.54
C SER A 81 -3.69 0.09 23.37
N GLN A 82 -3.73 0.29 24.70
CA GLN A 82 -4.70 -0.38 25.57
C GLN A 82 -6.13 0.10 25.29
N LEU A 83 -6.35 1.39 25.04
CA LEU A 83 -7.67 1.93 24.69
C LEU A 83 -8.18 1.46 23.33
N ALA A 84 -7.29 1.22 22.36
CA ALA A 84 -7.65 0.64 21.07
C ALA A 84 -8.02 -0.84 21.18
N ILE A 85 -7.28 -1.62 21.99
CA ILE A 85 -7.57 -3.04 22.28
C ILE A 85 -8.90 -3.17 23.06
N LEU A 86 -9.24 -2.20 23.90
CA LEU A 86 -10.51 -2.16 24.66
C LEU A 86 -11.69 -1.63 23.83
N GLY A 87 -11.53 -1.43 22.51
CA GLY A 87 -12.61 -0.97 21.62
C GLY A 87 -13.06 0.48 21.85
N LYS A 88 -12.30 1.27 22.61
CA LYS A 88 -12.63 2.67 22.91
C LYS A 88 -12.07 3.68 21.89
N ARG A 89 -11.31 3.22 20.88
CA ARG A 89 -10.84 4.02 19.74
C ARG A 89 -10.93 3.20 18.45
N ASP A 90 -11.51 3.80 17.43
CA ASP A 90 -11.78 3.15 16.15
C ASP A 90 -10.54 3.07 15.23
N HIS A 91 -9.40 3.70 15.59
CA HIS A 91 -8.22 3.74 14.74
C HIS A 91 -6.92 3.97 15.51
N LEU A 92 -5.86 3.27 15.09
CA LEU A 92 -4.50 3.38 15.62
C LEU A 92 -3.73 4.58 15.04
N ILE A 93 -4.14 5.07 13.88
CA ILE A 93 -3.50 6.17 13.15
C ILE A 93 -4.58 7.23 12.89
N SER A 94 -4.24 8.52 13.06
CA SER A 94 -5.15 9.60 12.67
C SER A 94 -5.43 9.56 11.16
N PRO A 95 -6.68 9.33 10.72
CA PRO A 95 -7.00 9.25 9.29
C PRO A 95 -6.65 10.53 8.53
N ALA A 96 -6.78 11.68 9.19
CA ALA A 96 -6.48 12.98 8.58
C ALA A 96 -4.97 13.15 8.31
N ARG A 97 -4.12 12.72 9.25
CA ARG A 97 -2.65 12.81 9.08
C ARG A 97 -2.15 11.84 8.03
N LEU A 98 -2.68 10.60 8.03
CA LEU A 98 -2.35 9.63 7.00
C LEU A 98 -2.76 10.12 5.62
N ARG A 99 -3.97 10.69 5.51
CA ARG A 99 -4.45 11.27 4.25
C ARG A 99 -3.53 12.39 3.77
N ALA A 100 -3.21 13.37 4.62
CA ALA A 100 -2.34 14.48 4.25
C ALA A 100 -0.97 13.98 3.77
N LEU A 101 -0.41 12.96 4.43
CA LEU A 101 0.83 12.33 3.99
C LEU A 101 0.68 11.68 2.60
N LEU A 102 -0.38 10.91 2.38
CA LEU A 102 -0.62 10.24 1.09
C LEU A 102 -0.83 11.27 -0.02
N GLU A 103 -1.60 12.34 0.24
CA GLU A 103 -1.85 13.40 -0.74
C GLU A 103 -0.59 14.20 -1.10
N SER A 104 0.35 14.37 -0.16
CA SER A 104 1.60 15.11 -0.42
C SER A 104 2.70 14.26 -1.05
N GLU A 105 2.72 12.96 -0.79
CA GLU A 105 3.88 12.11 -1.10
C GLU A 105 3.62 11.10 -2.22
N LEU A 106 2.35 10.75 -2.50
CA LEU A 106 2.08 9.83 -3.61
C LEU A 106 2.24 10.51 -4.96
N PRO A 107 2.96 9.89 -5.92
CA PRO A 107 3.19 10.47 -7.25
C PRO A 107 1.93 10.50 -8.14
N CYS A 108 0.86 9.78 -7.76
CA CYS A 108 -0.40 9.75 -8.49
C CYS A 108 -1.58 9.76 -7.53
N GLU A 109 -2.73 10.26 -8.00
CA GLU A 109 -3.95 10.38 -7.21
C GLU A 109 -4.80 9.09 -7.24
N ARG A 110 -4.65 8.28 -8.27
CA ARG A 110 -5.47 7.09 -8.55
C ARG A 110 -4.61 5.88 -8.85
N ILE A 111 -5.07 4.70 -8.42
CA ILE A 111 -4.34 3.43 -8.56
C ILE A 111 -4.01 3.12 -10.03
N GLU A 112 -4.97 3.31 -10.92
CA GLU A 112 -4.83 3.04 -12.35
C GLU A 112 -3.88 3.99 -13.12
N GLN A 113 -3.42 5.05 -12.46
CA GLN A 113 -2.43 5.98 -13.03
C GLN A 113 -0.99 5.50 -12.80
N ALA A 114 -0.80 4.45 -12.00
CA ALA A 114 0.53 3.90 -11.75
C ALA A 114 1.14 3.33 -13.04
N LYS A 115 2.46 3.45 -13.18
CA LYS A 115 3.21 2.97 -14.36
C LYS A 115 3.28 1.45 -14.43
N ILE A 116 3.19 0.78 -13.29
CA ILE A 116 3.09 -0.68 -13.19
C ILE A 116 1.73 -1.01 -12.60
N PRO A 117 1.03 -2.06 -13.06
CA PRO A 117 -0.21 -2.52 -12.46
C PRO A 117 -0.10 -2.66 -10.95
N CYS A 118 -0.94 -1.95 -10.23
CA CYS A 118 -0.95 -1.91 -8.77
C CYS A 118 -2.27 -2.44 -8.23
N TYR A 119 -2.19 -3.29 -7.21
CA TYR A 119 -3.34 -3.86 -6.53
C TYR A 119 -3.25 -3.58 -5.03
N VAL A 120 -4.32 -3.05 -4.47
CA VAL A 120 -4.44 -2.77 -3.04
C VAL A 120 -5.42 -3.74 -2.42
N VAL A 121 -4.94 -4.51 -1.45
CA VAL A 121 -5.79 -5.43 -0.69
C VAL A 121 -6.41 -4.68 0.48
N ALA A 122 -7.73 -4.73 0.57
CA ALA A 122 -8.54 -4.13 1.61
C ALA A 122 -9.60 -5.13 2.11
N THR A 123 -10.29 -4.78 3.19
CA THR A 123 -11.42 -5.54 3.70
C THR A 123 -12.70 -4.73 3.56
N ASP A 124 -13.73 -5.31 2.96
CA ASP A 124 -15.07 -4.77 3.06
C ASP A 124 -15.60 -5.05 4.47
N VAL A 125 -15.74 -4.00 5.26
CA VAL A 125 -16.10 -4.11 6.69
C VAL A 125 -17.56 -4.57 6.86
N LEU A 126 -18.43 -4.25 5.91
CA LEU A 126 -19.85 -4.60 5.99
C LEU A 126 -20.08 -6.08 5.67
N GLU A 127 -19.36 -6.59 4.66
CA GLU A 127 -19.49 -7.98 4.24
C GLU A 127 -18.44 -8.90 4.88
N GLY A 128 -17.42 -8.34 5.53
CA GLY A 128 -16.32 -9.11 6.15
C GLY A 128 -15.45 -9.86 5.14
N ILE A 129 -15.39 -9.41 3.88
CA ILE A 129 -14.67 -10.08 2.81
C ILE A 129 -13.44 -9.30 2.36
N GLU A 130 -12.46 -10.01 1.81
CA GLU A 130 -11.31 -9.41 1.15
C GLU A 130 -11.70 -8.84 -0.21
N VAL A 131 -11.26 -7.61 -0.49
CA VAL A 131 -11.42 -6.94 -1.77
C VAL A 131 -10.06 -6.52 -2.31
N CYS A 132 -9.87 -6.66 -3.62
CA CYS A 132 -8.67 -6.27 -4.32
C CYS A 132 -8.98 -5.09 -5.24
N LEU A 133 -8.40 -3.94 -4.93
CA LEU A 133 -8.63 -2.69 -5.65
C LEU A 133 -7.53 -2.51 -6.69
N SER A 134 -7.90 -2.33 -7.95
CA SER A 134 -7.00 -2.00 -9.06
C SER A 134 -7.29 -0.64 -9.69
N SER A 135 -8.27 0.06 -9.15
CA SER A 135 -8.68 1.40 -9.58
C SER A 135 -9.30 2.17 -8.41
N GLY A 136 -9.30 3.47 -8.51
CA GLY A 136 -9.88 4.37 -7.50
C GLY A 136 -8.85 5.30 -6.86
N PRO A 137 -9.31 6.23 -6.02
CA PRO A 137 -8.45 7.21 -5.38
C PRO A 137 -7.57 6.56 -4.31
N LEU A 138 -6.28 6.92 -4.29
CA LEU A 138 -5.31 6.40 -3.33
C LEU A 138 -5.43 7.03 -1.93
N ALA A 139 -5.79 8.31 -1.86
CA ALA A 139 -5.82 9.05 -0.60
C ALA A 139 -7.22 9.28 -0.02
N ARG A 140 -8.30 8.96 -0.74
CA ARG A 140 -9.67 9.16 -0.27
C ARG A 140 -10.29 7.86 0.23
N PRO A 141 -10.98 7.86 1.40
CA PRO A 141 -11.79 6.72 1.79
C PRO A 141 -12.86 6.51 0.73
N CYS A 142 -13.03 5.26 0.30
CA CYS A 142 -14.12 4.87 -0.60
C CYS A 142 -15.46 4.98 0.15
N SER A 143 -16.02 6.18 0.25
CA SER A 143 -17.33 6.42 0.87
C SER A 143 -18.51 6.09 -0.04
N ARG A 144 -18.26 5.86 -1.32
CA ARG A 144 -19.21 5.29 -2.29
C ARG A 144 -18.40 4.56 -3.36
N ALA A 145 -18.34 3.26 -3.24
CA ALA A 145 -17.61 2.42 -4.16
C ALA A 145 -18.27 2.27 -5.52
N PRO A 146 -17.53 2.46 -6.62
CA PRO A 146 -17.88 1.77 -7.85
C PRO A 146 -17.68 0.25 -7.65
N PRO A 147 -18.23 -0.60 -8.53
CA PRO A 147 -18.24 -2.04 -8.33
C PRO A 147 -16.83 -2.58 -8.17
N TYR A 148 -16.47 -2.97 -6.93
CA TYR A 148 -15.20 -3.64 -6.65
C TYR A 148 -15.17 -4.95 -7.41
N ARG A 149 -14.07 -5.21 -8.11
CA ARG A 149 -13.79 -6.58 -8.54
C ARG A 149 -13.44 -7.37 -7.27
N ARG A 150 -14.32 -8.28 -6.89
CA ARG A 150 -14.00 -9.30 -5.88
C ARG A 150 -12.72 -9.98 -6.32
N CYS A 151 -11.76 -10.13 -5.44
CA CYS A 151 -10.65 -11.04 -5.64
C CYS A 151 -11.20 -12.46 -5.45
N SER A 152 -12.10 -12.87 -6.37
CA SER A 152 -12.60 -14.24 -6.39
C SER A 152 -11.43 -15.12 -6.80
N ARG A 153 -10.96 -15.94 -5.83
CA ARG A 153 -10.05 -17.10 -6.00
C ARG A 153 -9.14 -16.97 -7.23
N ALA A 154 -7.87 -17.17 -7.05
CA ALA A 154 -6.82 -17.31 -8.07
C ALA A 154 -7.18 -18.27 -9.23
N SER A 155 -8.31 -18.06 -9.85
CA SER A 155 -8.76 -18.75 -11.04
C SER A 155 -8.63 -17.77 -12.20
N ARG A 156 -7.61 -18.08 -13.01
CA ARG A 156 -7.33 -17.53 -14.34
C ARG A 156 -6.37 -16.33 -14.42
N LEU A 157 -5.14 -16.56 -13.98
CA LEU A 157 -3.96 -16.02 -14.67
C LEU A 157 -3.63 -16.93 -15.89
N THR A 158 -4.64 -17.54 -16.48
CA THR A 158 -4.49 -18.31 -17.71
C THR A 158 -5.27 -17.60 -18.80
N ALA A 159 -4.57 -17.43 -19.91
CA ALA A 159 -5.05 -17.09 -21.24
C ALA A 159 -5.28 -15.60 -21.54
N ALA A 160 -4.18 -14.94 -21.94
CA ALA A 160 -4.18 -14.27 -23.23
C ALA A 160 -2.89 -14.72 -23.92
N THR A 161 -3.01 -15.67 -24.79
CA THR A 161 -2.11 -15.99 -25.90
C THR A 161 -2.00 -14.78 -26.80
#